data_e6ddbc3459ff8c35a5bae91a0b0b6463
#
_entry.id   e6ddbc3459ff8c35a5bae91a0b0b6463
#
_cell.length_a   1.000
_cell.length_b   1.000
_cell.length_c   1.000
_cell.angle_alpha   90.00
_cell.angle_beta   90.00
_cell.angle_gamma   90.00
#
_symmetry.space_group_name_H-M   'P 1'
#
loop_
_entity.id
_entity.type
_entity.pdbx_description
1 polymer ?
#
loop_
_entity_poly.entity_id
_entity_poly.type
_entity_poly.pdbx_seq_one_letter_code
_entity_poly.pdbx_strand_id
1 'polypeptide(L)'
;VKSYANEQKAIFDGTIDVVNSMVNRVETAIKTDEKLTKEGMIEFQKNILKNNDFLYTAWIGFEDDSYLFDRYDGSDKNPYYTPKGVFQSLVTANGNGKYDLEFLPEFNKNDIYLKNAVESKKVSITEPYEYEMSGGKKVLMATVSAPIIINDKVIGVVGVDFTLEAINNAI
;
A
#
# COMPACT_ATOMS: atom_id res chain seq x y z
N VAL A 1 -19.09 -9.59 27.50
CA VAL A 1 -18.00 -9.92 26.58
C VAL A 1 -18.19 -9.10 25.33
N LYS A 2 -17.69 -7.84 25.36
CA LYS A 2 -17.45 -7.15 24.09
C LYS A 2 -16.40 -7.99 23.38
N SER A 3 -16.87 -8.71 22.42
CA SER A 3 -16.19 -9.86 21.89
C SER A 3 -15.02 -9.43 21.02
N TYR A 4 -14.05 -10.30 20.94
CA TYR A 4 -13.00 -10.41 19.93
C TYR A 4 -13.48 -9.94 18.53
N ALA A 5 -14.72 -10.31 18.14
CA ALA A 5 -15.31 -9.91 16.88
C ALA A 5 -15.50 -8.39 16.71
N ASN A 6 -15.89 -7.68 17.80
CA ASN A 6 -16.05 -6.22 17.75
C ASN A 6 -14.70 -5.49 17.67
N GLU A 7 -13.68 -6.01 18.34
CA GLU A 7 -12.32 -5.46 18.27
C GLU A 7 -11.71 -5.69 16.91
N GLN A 8 -11.87 -6.87 16.33
CA GLN A 8 -11.45 -7.15 14.95
C GLN A 8 -12.17 -6.23 13.96
N LYS A 9 -13.47 -6.05 14.10
CA LYS A 9 -14.25 -5.15 13.25
C LYS A 9 -13.73 -3.72 13.32
N ALA A 10 -13.41 -3.22 14.52
CA ALA A 10 -12.86 -1.88 14.69
C ALA A 10 -11.50 -1.73 14.00
N ILE A 11 -10.63 -2.74 14.06
CA ILE A 11 -9.34 -2.75 13.36
C ILE A 11 -9.55 -2.72 11.85
N PHE A 12 -10.43 -3.55 11.32
CA PHE A 12 -10.72 -3.57 9.88
C PHE A 12 -11.35 -2.27 9.39
N ASP A 13 -12.32 -1.72 10.11
CA ASP A 13 -12.94 -0.44 9.76
C ASP A 13 -11.91 0.70 9.76
N GLY A 14 -11.03 0.74 10.74
CA GLY A 14 -9.92 1.69 10.80
C GLY A 14 -8.92 1.52 9.65
N THR A 15 -8.65 0.28 9.26
CA THR A 15 -7.77 -0.02 8.14
C THR A 15 -8.38 0.41 6.79
N ILE A 16 -9.69 0.23 6.63
CA ILE A 16 -10.42 0.73 5.45
C ILE A 16 -10.31 2.25 5.36
N ASP A 17 -10.47 2.96 6.47
CA ASP A 17 -10.30 4.42 6.52
C ASP A 17 -8.89 4.86 6.12
N VAL A 18 -7.87 4.11 6.54
CA VAL A 18 -6.48 4.36 6.16
C VAL A 18 -6.30 4.24 4.64
N VAL A 19 -6.73 3.15 4.02
CA VAL A 19 -6.56 3.00 2.57
C VAL A 19 -7.39 4.01 1.78
N ASN A 20 -8.57 4.38 2.26
CA ASN A 20 -9.36 5.45 1.65
C ASN A 20 -8.65 6.80 1.72
N SER A 21 -7.95 7.09 2.82
CA SER A 21 -7.15 8.33 2.94
C SER A 21 -5.98 8.32 1.96
N MET A 22 -5.36 7.16 1.71
CA MET A 22 -4.30 7.01 0.72
C MET A 22 -4.81 7.28 -0.69
N VAL A 23 -5.95 6.69 -1.06
CA VAL A 23 -6.61 6.96 -2.35
C VAL A 23 -6.92 8.43 -2.51
N ASN A 24 -7.55 9.04 -1.50
CA ASN A 24 -7.93 10.46 -1.53
C ASN A 24 -6.72 11.38 -1.70
N ARG A 25 -5.60 11.08 -1.07
CA ARG A 25 -4.35 11.84 -1.23
C ARG A 25 -3.88 11.85 -2.68
N VAL A 26 -3.87 10.69 -3.32
CA VAL A 26 -3.42 10.54 -4.72
C VAL A 26 -4.43 11.17 -5.69
N GLU A 27 -5.70 10.84 -5.57
CA GLU A 27 -6.73 11.36 -6.47
C GLU A 27 -6.87 12.89 -6.36
N THR A 28 -6.76 13.45 -5.16
CA THR A 28 -6.78 14.90 -4.95
C THR A 28 -5.61 15.58 -5.66
N ALA A 29 -4.40 15.01 -5.55
CA ALA A 29 -3.24 15.54 -6.26
C ALA A 29 -3.46 15.57 -7.78
N ILE A 30 -4.03 14.52 -8.34
CA ILE A 30 -4.34 14.45 -9.78
C ILE A 30 -5.39 15.50 -10.17
N LYS A 31 -6.46 15.62 -9.40
CA LYS A 31 -7.55 16.57 -9.66
C LYS A 31 -7.13 18.03 -9.55
N THR A 32 -6.13 18.31 -8.74
CA THR A 32 -5.62 19.68 -8.52
C THR A 32 -4.31 19.96 -9.28
N ASP A 33 -3.90 19.06 -10.14
CA ASP A 33 -2.64 19.13 -10.91
C ASP A 33 -1.41 19.33 -10.03
N GLU A 34 -1.43 18.74 -8.83
CA GLU A 34 -0.30 18.72 -7.92
C GLU A 34 0.65 17.59 -8.31
N LYS A 35 1.92 17.90 -8.53
CA LYS A 35 2.97 16.88 -8.70
C LYS A 35 3.43 16.38 -7.34
N LEU A 36 3.27 15.08 -7.12
CA LEU A 36 3.78 14.42 -5.93
C LEU A 36 5.26 14.08 -6.11
N THR A 37 6.03 14.18 -5.04
CA THR A 37 7.41 13.70 -5.04
C THR A 37 7.46 12.29 -4.47
N LYS A 38 8.42 11.48 -4.94
CA LYS A 38 8.67 10.16 -4.40
C LYS A 38 8.98 10.20 -2.90
N GLU A 39 9.78 11.18 -2.47
CA GLU A 39 10.11 11.39 -1.06
C GLU A 39 8.88 11.73 -0.23
N GLY A 40 8.00 12.59 -0.74
CA GLY A 40 6.75 12.95 -0.08
C GLY A 40 5.81 11.76 0.07
N MET A 41 5.73 10.90 -0.95
CA MET A 41 4.93 9.67 -0.86
C MET A 41 5.49 8.70 0.16
N ILE A 42 6.78 8.51 0.21
CA ILE A 42 7.42 7.65 1.20
C ILE A 42 7.18 8.16 2.63
N GLU A 43 7.34 9.47 2.86
CA GLU A 43 7.05 10.05 4.17
C GLU A 43 5.58 9.89 4.56
N PHE A 44 4.67 10.03 3.62
CA PHE A 44 3.25 9.79 3.84
C PHE A 44 2.99 8.33 4.28
N GLN A 45 3.61 7.35 3.63
CA GLN A 45 3.48 5.94 3.99
C GLN A 45 4.11 5.64 5.36
N LYS A 46 5.26 6.23 5.67
CA LYS A 46 5.87 6.12 7.01
C LYS A 46 4.95 6.67 8.11
N ASN A 47 4.31 7.82 7.86
CA ASN A 47 3.36 8.40 8.81
C ASN A 47 2.15 7.51 9.05
N ILE A 48 1.65 6.84 8.02
CA ILE A 48 0.58 5.85 8.17
C ILE A 48 1.01 4.74 9.13
N LEU A 49 2.19 4.17 8.92
CA LEU A 49 2.71 3.11 9.77
C LEU A 49 2.99 3.60 11.20
N LYS A 50 3.50 4.81 11.35
CA LYS A 50 3.77 5.42 12.66
C LYS A 50 2.49 5.59 13.49
N ASN A 51 1.37 5.90 12.84
CA ASN A 51 0.09 6.16 13.50
C ASN A 51 -0.80 4.93 13.63
N ASN A 52 -0.37 3.77 13.13
CA ASN A 52 -1.14 2.53 13.15
C ASN A 52 -0.23 1.34 13.49
N ASP A 53 -0.03 1.09 14.77
CA ASP A 53 0.96 0.11 15.28
C ASP A 53 0.75 -1.31 14.79
N PHE A 54 -0.48 -1.69 14.42
CA PHE A 54 -0.79 -3.04 13.95
C PHE A 54 -0.47 -3.25 12.46
N LEU A 55 -0.20 -2.17 11.71
CA LEU A 55 0.19 -2.28 10.31
C LEU A 55 1.66 -2.65 10.17
N TYR A 56 1.93 -3.57 9.26
CA TYR A 56 3.27 -4.02 8.94
C TYR A 56 3.87 -3.24 7.78
N THR A 57 3.08 -3.05 6.71
CA THR A 57 3.49 -2.33 5.51
C THR A 57 2.44 -1.33 5.05
N ALA A 58 2.89 -0.33 4.30
CA ALA A 58 2.05 0.54 3.49
C ALA A 58 2.69 0.66 2.12
N TRP A 59 1.90 0.47 1.05
CA TRP A 59 2.43 0.42 -0.30
C TRP A 59 1.53 1.12 -1.32
N ILE A 60 2.13 1.56 -2.41
CA ILE A 60 1.46 2.15 -3.56
C ILE A 60 2.07 1.56 -4.81
N GLY A 61 1.25 1.00 -5.67
CA GLY A 61 1.64 0.49 -6.97
C GLY A 61 0.87 1.19 -8.08
N PHE A 62 1.57 1.64 -9.12
CA PHE A 62 0.96 2.27 -10.29
C PHE A 62 1.10 1.39 -11.52
N GLU A 63 0.02 1.29 -12.30
CA GLU A 63 0.07 0.84 -13.69
C GLU A 63 0.54 1.99 -14.58
N ASP A 64 0.12 3.21 -14.24
CA ASP A 64 0.47 4.45 -14.94
C ASP A 64 0.67 5.57 -13.91
N ASP A 65 1.89 6.04 -13.75
CA ASP A 65 2.27 7.11 -12.84
C ASP A 65 2.40 8.48 -13.51
N SER A 66 2.09 8.57 -14.80
CA SER A 66 2.30 9.78 -15.63
C SER A 66 1.53 11.01 -15.13
N TYR A 67 0.48 10.80 -14.34
CA TYR A 67 -0.31 11.89 -13.77
C TYR A 67 0.39 12.63 -12.61
N LEU A 68 1.33 11.98 -11.93
CA LEU A 68 1.80 12.42 -10.61
C LEU A 68 3.28 12.76 -10.55
N PHE A 69 4.08 12.07 -11.35
CA PHE A 69 5.53 12.14 -11.24
C PHE A 69 6.16 12.58 -12.55
N ASP A 70 7.29 13.26 -12.43
CA ASP A 70 8.13 13.49 -13.59
C ASP A 70 8.61 12.14 -14.14
N ARG A 71 8.73 12.09 -15.45
CA ARG A 71 9.14 10.85 -16.12
C ARG A 71 10.51 10.40 -15.62
N TYR A 72 10.60 9.14 -15.23
CA TYR A 72 11.85 8.50 -14.90
C TYR A 72 12.81 8.52 -16.11
N ASP A 73 13.99 9.07 -15.92
CA ASP A 73 15.01 9.22 -16.96
C ASP A 73 16.08 8.13 -16.97
N GLY A 74 15.96 7.14 -16.09
CA GLY A 74 16.91 6.04 -15.95
C GLY A 74 18.16 6.35 -15.13
N SER A 75 18.31 7.58 -14.64
CA SER A 75 19.50 8.02 -13.91
C SER A 75 19.51 7.54 -12.45
N ASP A 76 18.37 7.18 -11.90
CA ASP A 76 18.19 6.84 -10.50
C ASP A 76 17.72 5.40 -10.33
N LYS A 77 18.65 4.49 -10.12
CA LYS A 77 18.36 3.07 -9.83
C LYS A 77 18.05 2.87 -8.35
N ASN A 78 16.93 3.42 -7.90
CA ASN A 78 16.55 3.25 -6.51
C ASN A 78 15.35 2.30 -6.36
N PRO A 79 15.01 1.89 -5.12
CA PRO A 79 13.91 0.95 -4.86
C PRO A 79 12.50 1.52 -5.14
N TYR A 80 12.40 2.77 -5.61
CA TYR A 80 11.15 3.44 -5.88
C TYR A 80 10.58 3.20 -7.27
N TYR A 81 11.34 2.55 -8.14
CA TYR A 81 10.92 2.33 -9.52
C TYR A 81 10.97 0.86 -9.89
N THR A 82 9.98 0.43 -10.66
CA THR A 82 10.03 -0.87 -11.31
C THR A 82 11.10 -0.87 -12.42
N PRO A 83 11.47 -2.04 -12.95
CA PRO A 83 12.37 -2.11 -14.10
C PRO A 83 11.92 -1.28 -15.31
N LYS A 84 10.62 -1.06 -15.47
CA LYS A 84 10.05 -0.21 -16.55
C LYS A 84 10.03 1.27 -16.21
N GLY A 85 10.51 1.66 -15.03
CA GLY A 85 10.59 3.06 -14.63
C GLY A 85 9.28 3.63 -14.07
N VAL A 86 8.33 2.79 -13.69
CA VAL A 86 7.08 3.22 -13.03
C VAL A 86 7.31 3.31 -11.53
N PHE A 87 6.84 4.38 -10.90
CA PHE A 87 6.97 4.55 -9.46
C PHE A 87 6.13 3.50 -8.71
N GLN A 88 6.77 2.84 -7.79
CA GLN A 88 6.12 1.98 -6.80
C GLN A 88 6.89 2.05 -5.49
N SER A 89 6.18 1.91 -4.38
CA SER A 89 6.82 1.94 -3.07
C SER A 89 6.14 1.00 -2.09
N LEU A 90 6.94 0.20 -1.42
CA LEU A 90 6.52 -0.58 -0.27
C LEU A 90 7.40 -0.18 0.91
N VAL A 91 6.77 0.38 1.93
CA VAL A 91 7.42 0.77 3.18
C VAL A 91 7.04 -0.22 4.25
N THR A 92 8.02 -0.75 4.95
CA THR A 92 7.84 -1.77 5.99
C THR A 92 8.31 -1.24 7.33
N ALA A 93 7.48 -1.42 8.36
CA ALA A 93 7.87 -1.14 9.73
C ALA A 93 8.72 -2.30 10.28
N ASN A 94 9.97 -2.02 10.64
CA ASN A 94 10.88 -3.05 11.17
C ASN A 94 11.04 -3.00 12.70
N GLY A 95 10.17 -2.26 13.39
CA GLY A 95 10.26 -2.01 14.82
C GLY A 95 11.24 -0.86 15.15
N ASN A 96 11.24 -0.45 16.43
CA ASN A 96 12.15 0.61 16.92
C ASN A 96 12.06 1.96 16.18
N GLY A 97 10.91 2.26 15.56
CA GLY A 97 10.71 3.49 14.80
C GLY A 97 11.49 3.57 13.50
N LYS A 98 11.98 2.44 13.01
CA LYS A 98 12.71 2.35 11.74
C LYS A 98 11.82 1.77 10.64
N TYR A 99 12.10 2.16 9.40
CA TYR A 99 11.34 1.74 8.23
C TYR A 99 12.30 1.30 7.14
N ASP A 100 11.95 0.21 6.48
CA ASP A 100 12.67 -0.29 5.32
C ASP A 100 11.85 -0.01 4.06
N LEU A 101 12.57 0.19 2.96
CA LEU A 101 11.98 0.26 1.63
C LEU A 101 12.20 -1.07 0.96
N GLU A 102 11.11 -1.67 0.51
CA GLU A 102 11.12 -2.93 -0.20
C GLU A 102 10.92 -2.69 -1.70
N PHE A 103 11.60 -3.47 -2.49
CA PHE A 103 11.40 -3.45 -3.93
C PHE A 103 10.06 -4.12 -4.28
N LEU A 104 9.26 -3.46 -5.13
CA LEU A 104 8.06 -4.05 -5.71
C LEU A 104 8.33 -4.46 -7.17
N PRO A 105 7.83 -5.63 -7.59
CA PRO A 105 7.87 -6.03 -8.99
C PRO A 105 6.96 -5.15 -9.85
N GLU A 106 6.98 -5.37 -11.15
CA GLU A 106 6.04 -4.73 -12.07
C GLU A 106 4.58 -4.94 -11.63
N PHE A 107 3.75 -3.93 -11.88
CA PHE A 107 2.32 -4.01 -11.58
C PHE A 107 1.68 -5.15 -12.38
N ASN A 108 1.22 -6.16 -11.67
CA ASN A 108 0.50 -7.30 -12.25
C ASN A 108 -0.87 -7.40 -11.59
N LYS A 109 -1.90 -7.03 -12.35
CA LYS A 109 -3.29 -7.06 -11.86
C LYS A 109 -3.80 -8.42 -11.40
N ASN A 110 -3.08 -9.50 -11.69
CA ASN A 110 -3.44 -10.85 -11.24
C ASN A 110 -2.78 -11.22 -9.90
N ASP A 111 -1.89 -10.39 -9.37
CA ASP A 111 -1.31 -10.64 -8.05
C ASP A 111 -2.38 -10.57 -6.96
N ILE A 112 -2.28 -11.45 -5.97
CA ILE A 112 -3.31 -11.63 -4.95
C ILE A 112 -3.67 -10.34 -4.22
N TYR A 113 -2.69 -9.46 -3.98
CA TYR A 113 -2.88 -8.20 -3.28
C TYR A 113 -3.46 -7.08 -4.17
N LEU A 114 -3.52 -7.28 -5.49
CA LEU A 114 -4.04 -6.30 -6.46
C LEU A 114 -5.39 -6.72 -7.07
N LYS A 115 -5.54 -8.01 -7.33
CA LYS A 115 -6.60 -8.55 -8.18
C LYS A 115 -8.00 -8.10 -7.80
N ASN A 116 -8.37 -8.26 -6.54
CA ASN A 116 -9.74 -7.97 -6.10
C ASN A 116 -10.07 -6.48 -6.19
N ALA A 117 -9.12 -5.61 -5.81
CA ALA A 117 -9.32 -4.16 -5.91
C ALA A 117 -9.45 -3.70 -7.37
N VAL A 118 -8.63 -4.25 -8.27
CA VAL A 118 -8.67 -3.92 -9.70
C VAL A 118 -9.99 -4.39 -10.33
N GLU A 119 -10.40 -5.63 -10.08
CA GLU A 119 -11.60 -6.22 -10.69
C GLU A 119 -12.90 -5.61 -10.15
N SER A 120 -12.99 -5.43 -8.83
CA SER A 120 -14.20 -4.91 -8.18
C SER A 120 -14.29 -3.39 -8.24
N LYS A 121 -13.18 -2.69 -8.46
CA LYS A 121 -13.06 -1.23 -8.34
C LYS A 121 -13.48 -0.70 -6.97
N LYS A 122 -13.28 -1.50 -5.93
CA LYS A 122 -13.66 -1.21 -4.54
C LYS A 122 -12.54 -1.62 -3.58
N VAL A 123 -12.60 -1.10 -2.36
CA VAL A 123 -11.78 -1.60 -1.25
C VAL A 123 -11.98 -3.10 -1.12
N SER A 124 -10.89 -3.83 -0.97
CA SER A 124 -10.87 -5.28 -0.91
C SER A 124 -9.94 -5.76 0.20
N ILE A 125 -10.29 -6.89 0.78
CA ILE A 125 -9.51 -7.58 1.82
C ILE A 125 -9.16 -8.96 1.29
N THR A 126 -7.89 -9.35 1.40
CA THR A 126 -7.48 -10.70 1.01
C THR A 126 -7.71 -11.70 2.14
N GLU A 127 -7.83 -12.98 1.79
CA GLU A 127 -7.51 -14.05 2.71
C GLU A 127 -6.03 -13.99 3.11
N PRO A 128 -5.64 -14.52 4.27
CA PRO A 128 -4.22 -14.59 4.63
C PRO A 128 -3.40 -15.34 3.58
N TYR A 129 -2.22 -14.80 3.28
CA TYR A 129 -1.27 -15.40 2.34
C TYR A 129 0.15 -15.18 2.81
N GLU A 130 1.06 -15.98 2.30
CA GLU A 130 2.49 -15.86 2.56
C GLU A 130 3.13 -14.96 1.51
N TYR A 131 3.85 -13.94 1.95
CA TYR A 131 4.59 -13.03 1.08
C TYR A 131 6.09 -13.10 1.41
N GLU A 132 6.91 -13.19 0.37
CA GLU A 132 8.36 -13.18 0.51
C GLU A 132 8.88 -11.74 0.42
N MET A 133 9.42 -11.25 1.54
CA MET A 133 10.03 -9.93 1.62
C MET A 133 11.43 -9.94 0.97
N SER A 134 11.95 -8.76 0.66
CA SER A 134 13.35 -8.62 0.24
C SER A 134 14.26 -9.30 1.25
N GLY A 135 15.22 -10.08 0.77
CA GLY A 135 16.10 -10.90 1.62
C GLY A 135 15.57 -12.28 1.97
N GLY A 136 14.41 -12.68 1.43
CA GLY A 136 13.90 -14.06 1.52
C GLY A 136 13.06 -14.36 2.75
N LYS A 137 12.81 -13.40 3.64
CA LYS A 137 11.93 -13.60 4.79
C LYS A 137 10.49 -13.76 4.32
N LYS A 138 9.84 -14.85 4.72
CA LYS A 138 8.43 -15.09 4.45
C LYS A 138 7.56 -14.65 5.62
N VAL A 139 6.50 -13.92 5.33
CA VAL A 139 5.58 -13.36 6.34
C VAL A 139 4.14 -13.73 5.96
N LEU A 140 3.42 -14.28 6.93
CA LEU A 140 1.99 -14.54 6.78
C LEU A 140 1.22 -13.26 7.09
N MET A 141 0.52 -12.74 6.08
CA MET A 141 -0.16 -11.45 6.14
C MET A 141 -1.52 -11.47 5.45
N ALA A 142 -2.30 -10.46 5.72
CA ALA A 142 -3.47 -10.11 4.92
C ALA A 142 -3.36 -8.66 4.47
N THR A 143 -3.97 -8.35 3.34
CA THR A 143 -3.90 -7.04 2.70
C THR A 143 -5.28 -6.41 2.62
N VAL A 144 -5.36 -5.14 2.98
CA VAL A 144 -6.47 -4.27 2.62
C VAL A 144 -5.97 -3.33 1.54
N SER A 145 -6.63 -3.32 0.40
CA SER A 145 -6.23 -2.52 -0.75
C SER A 145 -7.42 -1.77 -1.36
N ALA A 146 -7.13 -0.68 -2.05
CA ALA A 146 -8.13 0.12 -2.73
C ALA A 146 -7.59 0.62 -4.07
N PRO A 147 -8.40 0.64 -5.12
CA PRO A 147 -7.98 1.13 -6.42
C PRO A 147 -7.93 2.66 -6.45
N ILE A 148 -6.98 3.20 -7.20
CA ILE A 148 -6.93 4.60 -7.59
C ILE A 148 -7.62 4.69 -8.95
N ILE A 149 -8.75 5.41 -9.02
CA ILE A 149 -9.58 5.48 -10.22
C ILE A 149 -9.62 6.90 -10.75
N ILE A 150 -9.22 7.09 -12.00
CA ILE A 150 -9.30 8.35 -12.72
C ILE A 150 -10.04 8.09 -14.03
N ASN A 151 -11.13 8.85 -14.28
CA ASN A 151 -11.97 8.70 -15.48
C ASN A 151 -12.39 7.24 -15.71
N ASP A 152 -12.89 6.58 -14.66
CA ASP A 152 -13.34 5.17 -14.66
C ASP A 152 -12.23 4.14 -14.92
N LYS A 153 -10.98 4.56 -15.02
CA LYS A 153 -9.82 3.68 -15.21
C LYS A 153 -9.06 3.51 -13.90
N VAL A 154 -8.72 2.28 -13.55
CA VAL A 154 -7.79 1.98 -12.47
C VAL A 154 -6.37 2.28 -12.96
N ILE A 155 -5.72 3.28 -12.34
CA ILE A 155 -4.35 3.68 -12.67
C ILE A 155 -3.32 3.13 -11.68
N GLY A 156 -3.78 2.65 -10.56
CA GLY A 156 -2.94 2.10 -9.52
C GLY A 156 -3.77 1.54 -8.38
N VAL A 157 -3.09 1.02 -7.38
CA VAL A 157 -3.68 0.46 -6.16
C VAL A 157 -2.84 0.89 -4.98
N VAL A 158 -3.49 1.26 -3.90
CA VAL A 158 -2.85 1.48 -2.61
C VAL A 158 -3.20 0.33 -1.67
N GLY A 159 -2.35 0.02 -0.73
CA GLY A 159 -2.64 -1.01 0.23
C GLY A 159 -1.83 -0.91 1.51
N VAL A 160 -2.32 -1.62 2.49
CA VAL A 160 -1.64 -1.86 3.75
C VAL A 160 -1.70 -3.35 4.06
N ASP A 161 -0.66 -3.84 4.70
CA ASP A 161 -0.58 -5.23 5.14
C ASP A 161 -0.49 -5.29 6.65
N PHE A 162 -1.12 -6.29 7.22
CA PHE A 162 -0.97 -6.60 8.62
C PHE A 162 -0.62 -8.08 8.79
N THR A 163 0.23 -8.38 9.75
CA THR A 163 0.54 -9.76 10.09
C THR A 163 -0.57 -10.35 10.95
N LEU A 164 -0.80 -11.64 10.84
CA LEU A 164 -1.77 -12.31 11.72
C LEU A 164 -1.32 -12.26 13.18
N GLU A 165 -0.02 -12.27 13.42
CA GLU A 165 0.56 -12.10 14.76
C GLU A 165 0.18 -10.73 15.36
N ALA A 166 0.32 -9.64 14.57
CA ALA A 166 -0.03 -8.30 15.03
C ALA A 166 -1.52 -8.17 15.38
N ILE A 167 -2.40 -8.77 14.60
CA ILE A 167 -3.84 -8.78 14.89
C ILE A 167 -4.12 -9.56 16.16
N ASN A 168 -3.56 -10.74 16.33
CA ASN A 168 -3.75 -11.53 17.53
C ASN A 168 -3.25 -10.81 18.78
N ASN A 169 -2.16 -10.06 18.68
CA ASN A 169 -1.59 -9.29 19.79
C ASN A 169 -2.37 -8.00 20.11
N ALA A 170 -3.13 -7.47 19.15
CA ALA A 170 -3.92 -6.24 19.34
C ALA A 170 -5.27 -6.47 20.00
N ILE A 171 -5.64 -7.74 20.22
CA ILE A 171 -6.96 -8.12 20.76
C ILE A 171 -6.85 -8.58 22.22
#